data_8ec6ab88167d3f424296af73d649c2ab
#
_entry.id   8ec6ab88167d3f424296af73d649c2ab
#
_cell.length_a   1.000
_cell.length_b   1.000
_cell.length_c   1.000
_cell.angle_alpha   90.00
_cell.angle_beta   90.00
_cell.angle_gamma   90.00
#
_symmetry.space_group_name_H-M   'P 1'
#
loop_
_entity.id
_entity.type
_entity.pdbx_description
1 polymer ?
#
loop_
_entity_poly.entity_id
_entity_poly.type
_entity_poly.pdbx_seq_one_letter_code
_entity_poly.pdbx_strand_id
1 'polypeptide(L)'
;MANARDARAVLGRKTDVNDVQWIQRLHACGLLRASFHPEREIAALRSYLRLRERHLDYAAAHIQHMQKALTHMNLQLQHVVSDITGATGMRIIRAIVAGERNATMLAAMRDLRWHSEGVALVGSVI
;
A
#
# COMPACT_ATOMS: atom_id res chain seq x y z
N MET A 1 -30.42 -4.55 -6.10
CA MET A 1 -29.64 -3.30 -5.98
C MET A 1 -29.70 -2.54 -7.28
N ALA A 2 -29.88 -1.22 -7.24
CA ALA A 2 -29.89 -0.38 -8.43
C ALA A 2 -28.48 -0.02 -8.88
N ASN A 3 -28.29 0.23 -10.18
CA ASN A 3 -27.00 0.62 -10.72
C ASN A 3 -26.71 2.09 -10.36
N ALA A 4 -25.63 2.32 -9.64
CA ALA A 4 -25.22 3.66 -9.18
C ALA A 4 -24.91 4.63 -10.35
N ARG A 5 -24.53 4.13 -11.51
CA ARG A 5 -24.29 4.92 -12.73
C ARG A 5 -25.58 5.55 -13.26
N ASP A 6 -26.66 4.76 -13.30
CA ASP A 6 -27.95 5.22 -13.80
C ASP A 6 -28.54 6.28 -12.85
N ALA A 7 -28.38 6.10 -11.54
CA ALA A 7 -28.81 7.08 -10.53
C ALA A 7 -28.05 8.43 -10.62
N ARG A 8 -26.79 8.43 -11.07
CA ARG A 8 -25.98 9.64 -11.27
C ARG A 8 -26.22 10.34 -12.61
N ALA A 9 -26.70 9.61 -13.62
CA ALA A 9 -26.89 10.16 -14.96
C ALA A 9 -28.11 11.08 -15.06
N VAL A 10 -29.04 11.02 -14.09
CA VAL A 10 -30.22 11.87 -14.07
C VAL A 10 -29.91 13.13 -13.29
N LEU A 11 -29.99 14.29 -13.95
CA LEU A 11 -29.77 15.61 -13.37
C LEU A 11 -30.80 15.91 -12.29
N GLY A 12 -30.37 16.13 -11.06
CA GLY A 12 -31.20 16.50 -9.92
C GLY A 12 -30.36 17.12 -8.80
N ARG A 13 -30.99 17.99 -7.99
CA ARG A 13 -30.32 18.66 -6.87
C ARG A 13 -30.13 17.64 -5.73
N LYS A 14 -28.89 17.34 -5.42
CA LYS A 14 -28.48 16.35 -4.43
C LYS A 14 -28.55 16.95 -3.01
N THR A 15 -29.49 16.45 -2.20
CA THR A 15 -29.47 16.62 -0.74
C THR A 15 -29.67 15.25 -0.11
N ASP A 16 -28.96 14.95 0.98
CA ASP A 16 -28.95 13.60 1.59
C ASP A 16 -30.35 13.10 1.98
N VAL A 17 -31.26 13.98 2.35
CA VAL A 17 -32.66 13.62 2.69
C VAL A 17 -33.48 13.26 1.44
N ASN A 18 -33.16 13.82 0.28
CA ASN A 18 -33.86 13.57 -0.98
C ASN A 18 -33.32 12.36 -1.75
N ASP A 19 -32.18 11.82 -1.37
CA ASP A 19 -31.52 10.75 -2.15
C ASP A 19 -32.35 9.46 -2.15
N VAL A 20 -32.96 9.10 -1.02
CA VAL A 20 -33.80 7.90 -0.92
C VAL A 20 -35.09 8.07 -1.72
N GLN A 21 -35.76 9.21 -1.58
CA GLN A 21 -36.99 9.50 -2.33
C GLN A 21 -36.71 9.62 -3.83
N TRP A 22 -35.57 10.17 -4.20
CA TRP A 22 -35.12 10.28 -5.57
C TRP A 22 -34.87 8.90 -6.19
N ILE A 23 -34.13 8.02 -5.54
CA ILE A 23 -33.89 6.65 -5.97
C ILE A 23 -35.21 5.87 -6.10
N GLN A 24 -36.15 6.06 -5.16
CA GLN A 24 -37.47 5.45 -5.20
C GLN A 24 -38.27 5.91 -6.44
N ARG A 25 -38.26 7.21 -6.76
CA ARG A 25 -38.90 7.76 -7.96
C ARG A 25 -38.28 7.22 -9.24
N LEU A 26 -36.94 7.20 -9.33
CA LEU A 26 -36.24 6.64 -10.49
C LEU A 26 -36.54 5.16 -10.68
N HIS A 27 -36.67 4.40 -9.60
CA HIS A 27 -37.05 2.99 -9.64
C HIS A 27 -38.52 2.83 -10.12
N ALA A 28 -39.43 3.62 -9.60
CA ALA A 28 -40.85 3.60 -10.00
C ALA A 28 -41.06 3.97 -11.48
N CYS A 29 -40.21 4.86 -12.01
CA CYS A 29 -40.23 5.25 -13.43
C CYS A 29 -39.49 4.25 -14.35
N GLY A 30 -38.95 3.15 -13.82
CA GLY A 30 -38.20 2.16 -14.61
C GLY A 30 -36.84 2.67 -15.14
N LEU A 31 -36.34 3.80 -14.65
CA LEU A 31 -35.08 4.41 -15.10
C LEU A 31 -33.84 3.78 -14.47
N LEU A 32 -34.01 2.94 -13.45
CA LEU A 32 -32.92 2.23 -12.79
C LEU A 32 -32.85 0.78 -13.28
N ARG A 33 -31.72 0.41 -13.87
CA ARG A 33 -31.43 -0.98 -14.18
C ARG A 33 -30.93 -1.71 -12.95
N ALA A 34 -31.22 -3.01 -12.86
CA ALA A 34 -30.68 -3.86 -11.83
C ALA A 34 -29.15 -3.91 -11.92
N SER A 35 -28.49 -3.84 -10.79
CA SER A 35 -27.03 -4.02 -10.72
C SER A 35 -26.69 -5.47 -11.06
N PHE A 36 -25.65 -5.67 -11.86
CA PHE A 36 -25.16 -7.01 -12.17
C PHE A 36 -24.70 -7.71 -10.89
N HIS A 37 -25.30 -8.84 -10.57
CA HIS A 37 -24.88 -9.72 -9.49
C HIS A 37 -24.11 -10.89 -10.11
N PRO A 38 -22.79 -10.98 -9.89
CA PRO A 38 -22.02 -12.11 -10.36
C PRO A 38 -22.41 -13.38 -9.58
N GLU A 39 -22.20 -14.54 -10.20
CA GLU A 39 -22.31 -15.83 -9.52
C GLU A 39 -21.46 -15.87 -8.25
N ARG A 40 -21.87 -16.71 -7.29
CA ARG A 40 -21.26 -16.78 -5.96
C ARG A 40 -19.74 -17.00 -6.01
N GLU A 41 -19.28 -17.87 -6.92
CA GLU A 41 -17.86 -18.17 -7.10
C GLU A 41 -17.07 -16.95 -7.58
N ILE A 42 -17.62 -16.23 -8.58
CA ILE A 42 -17.02 -15.00 -9.11
C ILE A 42 -17.01 -13.89 -8.06
N ALA A 43 -18.06 -13.81 -7.24
CA ALA A 43 -18.13 -12.85 -6.13
C ALA A 43 -17.05 -13.15 -5.08
N ALA A 44 -16.84 -14.43 -4.74
CA ALA A 44 -15.78 -14.87 -3.84
C ALA A 44 -14.39 -14.53 -4.42
N LEU A 45 -14.13 -14.88 -5.67
CA LEU A 45 -12.86 -14.57 -6.34
C LEU A 45 -12.57 -13.06 -6.33
N ARG A 46 -13.55 -12.22 -6.64
CA ARG A 46 -13.41 -10.76 -6.56
C ARG A 46 -13.06 -10.28 -5.16
N SER A 47 -13.63 -10.91 -4.13
CA SER A 47 -13.30 -10.57 -2.73
C SER A 47 -11.86 -10.92 -2.40
N TYR A 48 -11.36 -12.07 -2.83
CA TYR A 48 -9.96 -12.46 -2.65
C TYR A 48 -8.99 -11.52 -3.40
N LEU A 49 -9.30 -11.14 -4.62
CA LEU A 49 -8.48 -10.21 -5.39
C LEU A 49 -8.39 -8.84 -4.70
N ARG A 50 -9.53 -8.30 -4.24
CA ARG A 50 -9.55 -7.04 -3.46
C ARG A 50 -8.78 -7.14 -2.14
N LEU A 51 -8.87 -8.30 -1.47
CA LEU A 51 -8.10 -8.53 -0.25
C LEU A 51 -6.60 -8.54 -0.54
N ARG A 52 -6.18 -9.23 -1.62
CA ARG A 52 -4.78 -9.23 -2.07
C ARG A 52 -4.28 -7.82 -2.40
N GLU A 53 -5.03 -7.04 -3.17
CA GLU A 53 -4.70 -5.64 -3.47
C GLU A 53 -4.47 -4.84 -2.18
N ARG A 54 -5.41 -4.94 -1.23
CA ARG A 54 -5.30 -4.24 0.06
C ARG A 54 -4.05 -4.64 0.85
N HIS A 55 -3.68 -5.93 0.83
CA HIS A 55 -2.45 -6.37 1.50
C HIS A 55 -1.20 -5.81 0.81
N LEU A 56 -1.19 -5.69 -0.50
CA LEU A 56 -0.08 -5.06 -1.23
C LEU A 56 0.03 -3.56 -0.90
N ASP A 57 -1.09 -2.86 -0.84
CA ASP A 57 -1.12 -1.44 -0.45
C ASP A 57 -0.61 -1.24 0.99
N TYR A 58 -1.02 -2.10 1.92
CA TYR A 58 -0.52 -2.05 3.30
C TYR A 58 0.99 -2.34 3.37
N ALA A 59 1.47 -3.33 2.63
CA ALA A 59 2.90 -3.64 2.56
C ALA A 59 3.68 -2.43 2.05
N ALA A 60 3.23 -1.78 0.97
CA ALA A 60 3.85 -0.57 0.42
C ALA A 60 3.88 0.58 1.45
N ALA A 61 2.76 0.81 2.15
CA ALA A 61 2.69 1.83 3.20
C ALA A 61 3.66 1.54 4.35
N HIS A 62 3.77 0.30 4.79
CA HIS A 62 4.71 -0.09 5.85
C HIS A 62 6.18 0.08 5.43
N ILE A 63 6.52 -0.23 4.17
CA ILE A 63 7.86 0.01 3.62
C ILE A 63 8.20 1.51 3.68
N GLN A 64 7.27 2.37 3.26
CA GLN A 64 7.46 3.83 3.35
C GLN A 64 7.63 4.30 4.80
N HIS A 65 6.87 3.75 5.75
CA HIS A 65 7.03 4.07 7.17
C HIS A 65 8.39 3.65 7.70
N MET A 66 8.89 2.47 7.30
CA MET A 66 10.23 2.01 7.67
C MET A 66 11.32 2.93 7.11
N GLN A 67 11.23 3.32 5.84
CA GLN A 67 12.16 4.27 5.22
C GLN A 67 12.15 5.62 5.94
N LYS A 68 10.97 6.13 6.26
CA LYS A 68 10.81 7.38 7.00
C LYS A 68 11.43 7.29 8.40
N ALA A 69 11.21 6.20 9.12
CA ALA A 69 11.82 5.97 10.44
C ALA A 69 13.34 5.94 10.36
N LEU A 70 13.91 5.23 9.37
CA LEU A 70 15.36 5.22 9.15
C LEU A 70 15.91 6.62 8.86
N THR A 71 15.22 7.37 8.01
CA THR A 71 15.61 8.76 7.69
C THR A 71 15.57 9.66 8.93
N HIS A 72 14.58 9.53 9.80
CA HIS A 72 14.50 10.26 11.07
C HIS A 72 15.66 9.91 12.03
N MET A 73 16.18 8.70 11.95
CA MET A 73 17.37 8.27 12.69
C MET A 73 18.69 8.65 11.99
N ASN A 74 18.61 9.42 10.90
CA ASN A 74 19.75 9.76 10.03
C ASN A 74 20.45 8.52 9.41
N LEU A 75 19.68 7.45 9.17
CA LEU A 75 20.16 6.22 8.55
C LEU A 75 19.59 6.12 7.13
N GLN A 76 20.42 6.43 6.14
CA GLN A 76 20.00 6.45 4.72
C GLN A 76 20.20 5.07 4.06
N LEU A 77 19.68 4.04 4.70
CA LEU A 77 19.83 2.65 4.24
C LEU A 77 19.30 2.43 2.81
N GLN A 78 18.27 3.17 2.39
CA GLN A 78 17.69 3.11 1.05
C GLN A 78 18.66 3.51 -0.08
N HIS A 79 19.74 4.24 0.23
CA HIS A 79 20.77 4.59 -0.76
C HIS A 79 21.86 3.51 -0.87
N VAL A 80 21.89 2.61 0.09
CA VAL A 80 22.94 1.58 0.22
C VAL A 80 22.42 0.21 -0.22
N VAL A 81 21.16 -0.11 0.04
CA VAL A 81 20.51 -1.36 -0.40
C VAL A 81 19.41 -1.07 -1.40
N SER A 82 19.36 -1.85 -2.47
CA SER A 82 18.33 -1.71 -3.51
C SER A 82 16.92 -2.01 -3.00
N ASP A 83 16.80 -2.90 -2.01
CA ASP A 83 15.55 -3.27 -1.37
C ASP A 83 15.75 -3.41 0.13
N ILE A 84 15.14 -2.52 0.91
CA ILE A 84 15.21 -2.56 2.38
C ILE A 84 14.47 -3.76 2.98
N THR A 85 13.54 -4.36 2.24
CA THR A 85 12.79 -5.55 2.65
C THR A 85 13.49 -6.85 2.25
N GLY A 86 14.54 -6.78 1.45
CA GLY A 86 15.38 -7.90 1.09
C GLY A 86 16.15 -8.50 2.28
N ALA A 87 16.75 -9.65 2.08
CA ALA A 87 17.44 -10.39 3.16
C ALA A 87 18.50 -9.54 3.88
N THR A 88 19.30 -8.79 3.13
CA THR A 88 20.33 -7.90 3.68
C THR A 88 19.71 -6.71 4.40
N GLY A 89 18.76 -6.01 3.79
CA GLY A 89 18.07 -4.88 4.41
C GLY A 89 17.40 -5.26 5.73
N MET A 90 16.66 -6.35 5.74
CA MET A 90 15.99 -6.84 6.95
C MET A 90 16.96 -7.30 8.04
N ARG A 91 18.13 -7.85 7.68
CA ARG A 91 19.18 -8.21 8.64
C ARG A 91 19.72 -6.96 9.34
N ILE A 92 20.06 -5.94 8.58
CA ILE A 92 20.55 -4.65 9.09
C ILE A 92 19.48 -3.97 9.96
N ILE A 93 18.23 -3.91 9.49
CA ILE A 93 17.12 -3.30 10.25
C ILE A 93 16.91 -4.02 11.59
N ARG A 94 16.95 -5.34 11.61
CA ARG A 94 16.81 -6.12 12.86
C ARG A 94 17.96 -5.82 13.84
N ALA A 95 19.21 -5.70 13.34
CA ALA A 95 20.34 -5.32 14.16
C ALA A 95 20.17 -3.91 14.75
N ILE A 96 19.70 -2.95 13.95
CA ILE A 96 19.40 -1.58 14.41
C ILE A 96 18.31 -1.59 15.49
N VAL A 97 17.26 -2.37 15.32
CA VAL A 97 16.19 -2.52 16.32
C VAL A 97 16.71 -3.18 17.60
N ALA A 98 17.66 -4.11 17.49
CA ALA A 98 18.33 -4.74 18.63
C ALA A 98 19.31 -3.80 19.37
N GLY A 99 19.52 -2.57 18.86
CA GLY A 99 20.36 -1.56 19.50
C GLY A 99 21.75 -1.41 18.89
N GLU A 100 22.08 -2.16 17.83
CA GLU A 100 23.37 -1.98 17.14
C GLU A 100 23.45 -0.60 16.48
N ARG A 101 24.53 0.13 16.74
CA ARG A 101 24.78 1.48 16.19
C ARG A 101 26.16 1.60 15.53
N ASN A 102 26.96 0.54 15.60
CA ASN A 102 28.28 0.54 14.99
C ASN A 102 28.17 0.39 13.47
N ALA A 103 28.55 1.43 12.74
CA ALA A 103 28.50 1.47 11.29
C ALA A 103 29.28 0.33 10.63
N THR A 104 30.45 0.00 11.17
CA THR A 104 31.32 -1.06 10.64
C THR A 104 30.65 -2.43 10.77
N MET A 105 29.98 -2.69 11.90
CA MET A 105 29.25 -3.93 12.12
C MET A 105 28.03 -4.05 11.19
N LEU A 106 27.28 -2.97 11.02
CA LEU A 106 26.14 -2.93 10.10
C LEU A 106 26.60 -3.09 8.65
N ALA A 107 27.70 -2.46 8.24
CA ALA A 107 28.28 -2.60 6.92
C ALA A 107 28.80 -4.03 6.65
N ALA A 108 29.33 -4.73 7.64
CA ALA A 108 29.77 -6.11 7.53
C ALA A 108 28.62 -7.11 7.26
N MET A 109 27.38 -6.73 7.55
CA MET A 109 26.17 -7.53 7.29
C MET A 109 25.73 -7.53 5.81
N ARG A 110 26.46 -6.80 4.94
CA ARG A 110 26.19 -6.78 3.50
C ARG A 110 26.34 -8.16 2.88
N ASP A 111 25.65 -8.40 1.75
CA ASP A 111 25.87 -9.59 0.93
C ASP A 111 27.20 -9.44 0.17
N LEU A 112 28.02 -10.47 0.17
CA LEU A 112 29.33 -10.52 -0.52
C LEU A 112 29.24 -10.35 -2.05
N ARG A 113 28.04 -10.45 -2.62
CA ARG A 113 27.79 -10.21 -4.04
C ARG A 113 27.76 -8.74 -4.43
N TRP A 114 27.81 -7.84 -3.47
CA TRP A 114 27.74 -6.41 -3.75
C TRP A 114 29.12 -5.85 -4.07
N HIS A 115 29.26 -5.26 -5.25
CA HIS A 115 30.49 -4.63 -5.72
C HIS A 115 30.94 -3.50 -4.78
N SER A 116 32.24 -3.30 -4.68
CA SER A 116 32.96 -2.49 -3.70
C SER A 116 32.66 -0.97 -3.67
N GLU A 117 31.81 -0.47 -4.53
CA GLU A 117 31.50 0.98 -4.60
C GLU A 117 30.61 1.51 -3.47
N GLY A 118 29.86 0.62 -2.79
CA GLY A 118 28.94 1.03 -1.72
C GLY A 118 29.58 1.30 -0.34
N VAL A 119 30.86 0.93 -0.15
CA VAL A 119 31.51 1.03 1.16
C VAL A 119 31.85 2.47 1.54
N ALA A 120 32.13 3.31 0.56
CA ALA A 120 32.48 4.72 0.78
C ALA A 120 31.30 5.57 1.30
N LEU A 121 30.07 5.19 0.98
CA LEU A 121 28.87 5.94 1.35
C LEU A 121 28.40 5.69 2.79
N VAL A 122 28.66 4.51 3.36
CA VAL A 122 28.24 4.19 4.73
C VAL A 122 29.13 4.89 5.77
N GLY A 123 30.41 5.11 5.46
CA GLY A 123 31.35 5.79 6.36
C GLY A 123 31.20 7.31 6.43
N SER A 124 30.47 7.94 5.50
CA SER A 124 30.32 9.41 5.45
C SER A 124 28.96 9.91 5.99
N VAL A 125 28.11 9.02 6.48
CA VAL A 125 26.72 9.33 6.88
C VAL A 125 26.51 9.23 8.41
N ILE A 126 27.60 9.09 9.19
CA ILE A 126 27.54 9.07 10.67
C ILE A 126 28.35 10.22 11.21
#